data_2b5a00156a2459825f078e3ef7aae130
#
_entry.id   2b5a00156a2459825f078e3ef7aae130
#
_cell.length_a   1.000
_cell.length_b   1.000
_cell.length_c   1.000
_cell.angle_alpha   90.00
_cell.angle_beta   90.00
_cell.angle_gamma   90.00
#
_symmetry.space_group_name_H-M   'P 1'
#
loop_
_entity.id
_entity.type
_entity.pdbx_description
1 polymer ?
#
loop_
_entity_poly.entity_id
_entity_poly.type
_entity_poly.pdbx_seq_one_letter_code
_entity_poly.pdbx_strand_id
1 'polypeptide(L)'
;PSRFIAVQGMQVHLRDEGPRDDPLPIVLLHGTSASLHTWDGWAQQLSPKHRVIRVDLPAFGLTGPRPDADYSIAAYVRFVVALLDALQVTECALAGNSLGGQIAWNTALTHPQRVRKLVLVDAAGYPLLPESVPIGFQLARMPIVRDVMQYVLPRGLVQSSVRNVYGDPAKVTPELVDRYYDLSLRAGNRQ
;
A
#
# COMPACT_ATOMS: atom_id res chain seq x y z
N PRO A 1 2.68 -10.38 14.67
CA PRO A 1 3.47 -9.22 15.07
C PRO A 1 4.08 -8.51 13.86
N SER A 2 4.30 -7.19 13.96
CA SER A 2 5.04 -6.38 13.00
C SER A 2 6.50 -6.84 12.92
N ARG A 3 7.09 -6.86 11.74
CA ARG A 3 8.52 -7.13 11.53
C ARG A 3 9.07 -6.36 10.34
N PHE A 4 10.39 -6.28 10.28
CA PHE A 4 11.10 -5.70 9.15
C PHE A 4 11.95 -6.78 8.50
N ILE A 5 12.04 -6.74 7.16
CA ILE A 5 12.93 -7.58 6.37
C ILE A 5 13.68 -6.73 5.35
N ALA A 6 14.89 -7.16 4.99
CA ALA A 6 15.68 -6.48 3.96
C ALA A 6 15.18 -6.89 2.56
N VAL A 7 14.73 -5.92 1.76
CA VAL A 7 14.34 -6.12 0.35
C VAL A 7 14.86 -4.94 -0.46
N GLN A 8 15.67 -5.19 -1.48
CA GLN A 8 16.20 -4.16 -2.39
C GLN A 8 16.83 -2.95 -1.66
N GLY A 9 17.59 -3.20 -0.59
CA GLY A 9 18.27 -2.17 0.21
C GLY A 9 17.35 -1.40 1.18
N MET A 10 16.06 -1.73 1.24
CA MET A 10 15.11 -1.14 2.18
C MET A 10 14.87 -2.06 3.39
N GLN A 11 14.53 -1.49 4.54
CA GLN A 11 13.91 -2.20 5.67
C GLN A 11 12.39 -2.18 5.49
N VAL A 12 11.87 -3.24 4.90
CA VAL A 12 10.45 -3.34 4.54
C VAL A 12 9.63 -3.80 5.72
N HIS A 13 8.68 -2.97 6.13
CA HIS A 13 7.73 -3.28 7.20
C HIS A 13 6.60 -4.15 6.68
N LEU A 14 6.32 -5.22 7.41
CA LEU A 14 5.23 -6.15 7.08
C LEU A 14 4.64 -6.83 8.32
N ARG A 15 3.46 -7.39 8.14
CA ARG A 15 2.87 -8.42 8.99
C ARG A 15 2.68 -9.69 8.19
N ASP A 16 3.01 -10.82 8.79
CA ASP A 16 2.94 -12.14 8.18
C ASP A 16 2.29 -13.06 9.23
N GLU A 17 1.02 -13.32 9.04
CA GLU A 17 0.07 -13.88 10.02
C GLU A 17 -0.54 -15.18 9.47
N GLY A 18 -0.98 -16.07 10.36
CA GLY A 18 -1.59 -17.35 10.01
C GLY A 18 -0.64 -18.52 9.82
N PRO A 19 -1.14 -19.65 9.32
CA PRO A 19 -0.37 -20.89 9.15
C PRO A 19 0.76 -20.72 8.14
N ARG A 20 1.95 -21.19 8.49
CA ARG A 20 3.16 -21.05 7.66
C ARG A 20 3.23 -22.06 6.51
N ASP A 21 2.50 -23.12 6.63
CA ASP A 21 2.38 -24.20 5.67
C ASP A 21 1.24 -24.03 4.66
N ASP A 22 0.57 -22.86 4.64
CA ASP A 22 -0.42 -22.54 3.63
C ASP A 22 0.22 -22.58 2.22
N PRO A 23 -0.26 -23.47 1.34
CA PRO A 23 0.31 -23.64 0.01
C PRO A 23 0.08 -22.44 -0.90
N LEU A 24 -0.88 -21.57 -0.57
CA LEU A 24 -1.20 -20.37 -1.37
C LEU A 24 -1.39 -19.13 -0.48
N PRO A 25 -0.30 -18.54 0.03
CA PRO A 25 -0.37 -17.34 0.85
C PRO A 25 -1.11 -16.19 0.17
N ILE A 26 -1.80 -15.37 0.96
CA ILE A 26 -2.49 -14.17 0.50
C ILE A 26 -1.59 -12.97 0.76
N VAL A 27 -1.24 -12.24 -0.31
CA VAL A 27 -0.44 -11.02 -0.23
C VAL A 27 -1.31 -9.81 -0.51
N LEU A 28 -1.28 -8.82 0.38
CA LEU A 28 -2.18 -7.67 0.39
C LEU A 28 -1.39 -6.36 0.21
N LEU A 29 -1.69 -5.63 -0.88
CA LEU A 29 -1.04 -4.37 -1.26
C LEU A 29 -2.02 -3.20 -1.08
N HIS A 30 -1.66 -2.22 -0.24
CA HIS A 30 -2.49 -1.05 0.04
C HIS A 30 -2.41 0.02 -1.07
N GLY A 31 -3.26 1.03 -1.00
CA GLY A 31 -3.29 2.16 -1.92
C GLY A 31 -2.34 3.31 -1.55
N THR A 32 -2.32 4.34 -2.37
CA THR A 32 -1.54 5.58 -2.15
C THR A 32 -1.88 6.21 -0.80
N SER A 33 -0.86 6.71 -0.10
CA SER A 33 -0.98 7.37 1.21
C SER A 33 -1.62 6.52 2.31
N ALA A 34 -1.70 5.20 2.12
CA ALA A 34 -2.21 4.25 3.08
C ALA A 34 -1.06 3.42 3.72
N SER A 35 -1.39 2.33 4.37
CA SER A 35 -0.46 1.39 4.98
C SER A 35 -1.06 -0.01 5.03
N LEU A 36 -0.28 -0.98 5.49
CA LEU A 36 -0.75 -2.37 5.68
C LEU A 36 -2.01 -2.48 6.57
N HIS A 37 -2.31 -1.45 7.36
CA HIS A 37 -3.50 -1.38 8.21
C HIS A 37 -4.82 -1.26 7.43
N THR A 38 -4.79 -0.86 6.16
CA THR A 38 -5.97 -0.95 5.27
C THR A 38 -6.61 -2.34 5.31
N TRP A 39 -5.80 -3.36 5.55
CA TRP A 39 -6.17 -4.75 5.50
C TRP A 39 -6.42 -5.41 6.87
N ASP A 40 -6.51 -4.62 7.97
CA ASP A 40 -6.69 -5.18 9.32
C ASP A 40 -7.93 -6.10 9.40
N GLY A 41 -9.07 -5.66 8.85
CA GLY A 41 -10.31 -6.45 8.85
C GLY A 41 -10.21 -7.73 8.00
N TRP A 42 -9.55 -7.67 6.84
CA TRP A 42 -9.32 -8.84 6.01
C TRP A 42 -8.39 -9.84 6.70
N ALA A 43 -7.30 -9.36 7.29
CA ALA A 43 -6.36 -10.21 7.98
C ALA A 43 -7.00 -10.92 9.18
N GLN A 44 -7.86 -10.22 9.93
CA GLN A 44 -8.58 -10.81 11.04
C GLN A 44 -9.47 -11.99 10.62
N GLN A 45 -10.10 -11.90 9.44
CA GLN A 45 -10.99 -12.95 8.92
C GLN A 45 -10.22 -14.09 8.25
N LEU A 46 -9.11 -13.77 7.57
CA LEU A 46 -8.41 -14.73 6.71
C LEU A 46 -7.30 -15.47 7.46
N SER A 47 -6.58 -14.83 8.39
CA SER A 47 -5.42 -15.41 9.05
C SER A 47 -5.70 -16.67 9.92
N PRO A 48 -6.92 -16.95 10.39
CA PRO A 48 -7.20 -18.22 11.03
C PRO A 48 -7.03 -19.46 10.12
N LYS A 49 -7.15 -19.27 8.79
CA LYS A 49 -7.11 -20.36 7.80
C LYS A 49 -6.03 -20.22 6.73
N HIS A 50 -5.54 -19.00 6.53
CA HIS A 50 -4.59 -18.67 5.48
C HIS A 50 -3.37 -17.91 6.03
N ARG A 51 -2.20 -18.10 5.38
CA ARG A 51 -1.07 -17.21 5.58
C ARG A 51 -1.35 -15.89 4.90
N VAL A 52 -1.44 -14.81 5.68
CA VAL A 52 -1.74 -13.46 5.21
C VAL A 52 -0.52 -12.57 5.40
N ILE A 53 -0.01 -12.04 4.30
CA ILE A 53 1.15 -11.15 4.26
C ILE A 53 0.68 -9.77 3.86
N ARG A 54 0.85 -8.81 4.76
CA ARG A 54 0.52 -7.40 4.54
C ARG A 54 1.79 -6.58 4.62
N VAL A 55 2.03 -5.72 3.67
CA VAL A 55 3.26 -4.96 3.54
C VAL A 55 2.97 -3.47 3.42
N ASP A 56 3.82 -2.64 4.01
CA ASP A 56 3.88 -1.23 3.67
C ASP A 56 4.69 -1.08 2.38
N LEU A 57 4.05 -0.58 1.33
CA LEU A 57 4.69 -0.33 0.04
C LEU A 57 5.81 0.74 0.18
N PRO A 58 6.87 0.68 -0.65
CA PRO A 58 7.88 1.75 -0.72
C PRO A 58 7.26 3.14 -0.88
N ALA A 59 7.79 4.13 -0.20
CA ALA A 59 7.30 5.49 0.02
C ALA A 59 6.15 5.63 1.03
N PHE A 60 5.69 4.53 1.63
CA PHE A 60 4.54 4.58 2.55
C PHE A 60 4.82 3.85 3.87
N GLY A 61 3.97 4.12 4.86
CA GLY A 61 3.99 3.47 6.15
C GLY A 61 5.36 3.51 6.83
N LEU A 62 5.78 2.40 7.39
CA LEU A 62 7.08 2.29 8.04
C LEU A 62 8.20 1.76 7.12
N THR A 63 7.92 1.39 5.88
CA THR A 63 8.94 1.01 4.89
C THR A 63 9.77 2.22 4.45
N GLY A 64 9.11 3.35 4.18
CA GLY A 64 9.78 4.59 3.77
C GLY A 64 10.26 4.60 2.32
N PRO A 65 11.12 5.57 1.97
CA PRO A 65 11.51 5.83 0.59
C PRO A 65 12.41 4.73 0.01
N ARG A 66 12.39 4.62 -1.33
CA ARG A 66 13.34 3.80 -2.07
C ARG A 66 14.69 4.51 -2.19
N PRO A 67 15.81 3.76 -2.11
CA PRO A 67 17.15 4.34 -2.27
C PRO A 67 17.39 4.97 -3.65
N ASP A 68 16.74 4.40 -4.69
CA ASP A 68 16.87 4.83 -6.10
C ASP A 68 15.81 5.86 -6.53
N ALA A 69 14.88 6.21 -5.64
CA ALA A 69 13.73 7.08 -5.88
C ALA A 69 12.88 6.69 -7.13
N ASP A 70 12.97 5.42 -7.60
CA ASP A 70 12.15 4.91 -8.71
C ASP A 70 10.82 4.38 -8.18
N TYR A 71 9.75 5.14 -8.39
CA TYR A 71 8.36 4.78 -8.02
C TYR A 71 7.50 4.43 -9.23
N SER A 72 8.11 4.01 -10.34
CA SER A 72 7.40 3.47 -11.49
C SER A 72 6.67 2.16 -11.14
N ILE A 73 5.60 1.85 -11.86
CA ILE A 73 4.88 0.58 -11.68
C ILE A 73 5.82 -0.61 -11.89
N ALA A 74 6.74 -0.51 -12.84
CA ALA A 74 7.76 -1.54 -13.06
C ALA A 74 8.67 -1.74 -11.83
N ALA A 75 9.04 -0.67 -11.12
CA ALA A 75 9.82 -0.75 -9.89
C ALA A 75 9.03 -1.41 -8.75
N TYR A 76 7.75 -1.08 -8.62
CA TYR A 76 6.88 -1.75 -7.66
C TYR A 76 6.66 -3.24 -7.97
N VAL A 77 6.52 -3.61 -9.26
CA VAL A 77 6.44 -5.02 -9.65
C VAL A 77 7.72 -5.77 -9.25
N ARG A 78 8.89 -5.22 -9.56
CA ARG A 78 10.18 -5.80 -9.12
C ARG A 78 10.26 -5.92 -7.61
N PHE A 79 9.74 -4.94 -6.87
CA PHE A 79 9.67 -4.98 -5.41
C PHE A 79 8.79 -6.13 -4.92
N VAL A 80 7.60 -6.32 -5.48
CA VAL A 80 6.69 -7.42 -5.10
C VAL A 80 7.36 -8.77 -5.34
N VAL A 81 8.00 -8.97 -6.49
CA VAL A 81 8.71 -10.22 -6.79
C VAL A 81 9.84 -10.46 -5.79
N ALA A 82 10.67 -9.45 -5.53
CA ALA A 82 11.76 -9.55 -4.56
C ALA A 82 11.24 -9.79 -3.11
N LEU A 83 10.10 -9.23 -2.75
CA LEU A 83 9.43 -9.50 -1.48
C LEU A 83 9.00 -10.97 -1.37
N LEU A 84 8.36 -11.51 -2.42
CA LEU A 84 7.96 -12.92 -2.47
C LEU A 84 9.18 -13.83 -2.32
N ASP A 85 10.28 -13.52 -3.01
CA ASP A 85 11.53 -14.29 -2.93
C ASP A 85 12.12 -14.26 -1.51
N ALA A 86 12.21 -13.07 -0.90
CA ALA A 86 12.70 -12.92 0.48
C ALA A 86 11.84 -13.66 1.52
N LEU A 87 10.54 -13.84 1.23
CA LEU A 87 9.62 -14.59 2.09
C LEU A 87 9.48 -16.06 1.72
N GLN A 88 10.23 -16.53 0.71
CA GLN A 88 10.19 -17.89 0.17
C GLN A 88 8.77 -18.28 -0.28
N VAL A 89 8.03 -17.33 -0.86
CA VAL A 89 6.70 -17.53 -1.41
C VAL A 89 6.84 -17.74 -2.91
N THR A 90 6.65 -18.97 -3.37
CA THR A 90 6.77 -19.34 -4.80
C THR A 90 5.61 -18.78 -5.60
N GLU A 91 4.39 -18.93 -5.11
CA GLU A 91 3.16 -18.41 -5.73
C GLU A 91 2.19 -17.92 -4.66
N CYS A 92 1.31 -16.99 -5.00
CA CYS A 92 0.37 -16.41 -4.04
C CYS A 92 -0.98 -16.08 -4.67
N ALA A 93 -1.97 -15.84 -3.80
CA ALA A 93 -3.12 -15.00 -4.12
C ALA A 93 -2.73 -13.54 -3.84
N LEU A 94 -2.74 -12.69 -4.88
CA LEU A 94 -2.34 -11.30 -4.76
C LEU A 94 -3.57 -10.39 -4.79
N ALA A 95 -3.75 -9.60 -3.74
CA ALA A 95 -4.83 -8.63 -3.64
C ALA A 95 -4.27 -7.21 -3.52
N GLY A 96 -4.93 -6.25 -4.18
CA GLY A 96 -4.50 -4.87 -4.12
C GLY A 96 -5.63 -3.87 -4.23
N ASN A 97 -5.50 -2.78 -3.46
CA ASN A 97 -6.41 -1.65 -3.49
C ASN A 97 -5.74 -0.45 -4.20
N SER A 98 -6.46 0.22 -5.08
CA SER A 98 -6.03 1.45 -5.77
C SER A 98 -4.65 1.26 -6.43
N LEU A 99 -3.59 1.98 -6.02
CA LEU A 99 -2.21 1.78 -6.46
C LEU A 99 -1.75 0.32 -6.26
N GLY A 100 -2.04 -0.28 -5.10
CA GLY A 100 -1.74 -1.69 -4.85
C GLY A 100 -2.44 -2.62 -5.82
N GLY A 101 -3.65 -2.27 -6.26
CA GLY A 101 -4.37 -2.97 -7.31
C GLY A 101 -3.68 -2.86 -8.66
N GLN A 102 -3.19 -1.66 -9.01
CA GLN A 102 -2.40 -1.46 -10.23
C GLN A 102 -1.10 -2.26 -10.22
N ILE A 103 -0.42 -2.30 -9.10
CA ILE A 103 0.79 -3.12 -8.91
C ILE A 103 0.43 -4.62 -9.05
N ALA A 104 -0.65 -5.05 -8.41
CA ALA A 104 -1.07 -6.44 -8.41
C ALA A 104 -1.40 -6.97 -9.81
N TRP A 105 -2.19 -6.25 -10.60
CA TRP A 105 -2.50 -6.73 -11.95
C TRP A 105 -1.30 -6.64 -12.91
N ASN A 106 -0.41 -5.65 -12.77
CA ASN A 106 0.84 -5.63 -13.53
C ASN A 106 1.76 -6.80 -13.15
N THR A 107 1.83 -7.14 -11.86
CA THR A 107 2.59 -8.32 -11.41
C THR A 107 2.01 -9.61 -11.98
N ALA A 108 0.69 -9.76 -11.99
CA ALA A 108 0.03 -10.93 -12.57
C ALA A 108 0.27 -11.06 -14.08
N LEU A 109 0.30 -9.94 -14.82
CA LEU A 109 0.57 -9.94 -16.25
C LEU A 109 2.03 -10.30 -16.57
N THR A 110 2.98 -9.75 -15.82
CA THR A 110 4.40 -9.90 -16.13
C THR A 110 5.03 -11.14 -15.47
N HIS A 111 4.44 -11.64 -14.39
CA HIS A 111 4.91 -12.80 -13.63
C HIS A 111 3.73 -13.77 -13.33
N PRO A 112 3.04 -14.29 -14.36
CA PRO A 112 1.84 -15.12 -14.17
C PRO A 112 2.10 -16.38 -13.36
N GLN A 113 3.33 -16.89 -13.35
CA GLN A 113 3.74 -18.04 -12.53
C GLN A 113 3.79 -17.74 -11.03
N ARG A 114 3.80 -16.45 -10.63
CA ARG A 114 3.85 -16.04 -9.22
C ARG A 114 2.47 -15.70 -8.65
N VAL A 115 1.48 -15.46 -9.50
CA VAL A 115 0.13 -15.00 -9.11
C VAL A 115 -0.92 -15.98 -9.60
N ARG A 116 -1.37 -16.86 -8.70
CA ARG A 116 -2.42 -17.88 -8.98
C ARG A 116 -3.82 -17.31 -8.93
N LYS A 117 -4.05 -16.33 -8.09
CA LYS A 117 -5.33 -15.63 -7.96
C LYS A 117 -5.07 -14.13 -7.82
N LEU A 118 -5.93 -13.34 -8.43
CA LEU A 118 -5.86 -11.89 -8.40
C LEU A 118 -7.17 -11.33 -7.85
N VAL A 119 -7.07 -10.43 -6.86
CA VAL A 119 -8.21 -9.70 -6.31
C VAL A 119 -7.94 -8.21 -6.43
N LEU A 120 -8.83 -7.51 -7.12
CA LEU A 120 -8.73 -6.07 -7.36
C LEU A 120 -9.84 -5.33 -6.60
N VAL A 121 -9.42 -4.38 -5.76
CA VAL A 121 -10.32 -3.53 -4.98
C VAL A 121 -10.09 -2.09 -5.42
N ASP A 122 -11.04 -1.52 -6.17
CA ASP A 122 -10.97 -0.16 -6.74
C ASP A 122 -9.60 0.15 -7.38
N ALA A 123 -9.10 -0.80 -8.18
CA ALA A 123 -7.74 -0.78 -8.71
C ALA A 123 -7.52 0.41 -9.67
N ALA A 124 -6.37 1.09 -9.52
CA ALA A 124 -5.91 2.08 -10.49
C ALA A 124 -5.41 1.40 -11.79
N GLY A 125 -5.27 2.21 -12.85
CA GLY A 125 -4.75 1.76 -14.14
C GLY A 125 -5.68 2.03 -15.32
N TYR A 126 -6.91 2.49 -15.04
CA TYR A 126 -7.81 3.02 -16.05
C TYR A 126 -7.74 4.56 -16.09
N PRO A 127 -8.02 5.18 -17.24
CA PRO A 127 -8.12 6.64 -17.32
C PRO A 127 -9.16 7.14 -16.31
N LEU A 128 -8.74 8.06 -15.42
CA LEU A 128 -9.65 8.73 -14.52
C LEU A 128 -10.29 9.92 -15.27
N LEU A 129 -11.60 10.05 -15.16
CA LEU A 129 -12.28 11.28 -15.58
C LEU A 129 -11.85 12.41 -14.64
N PRO A 130 -11.57 13.64 -15.15
CA PRO A 130 -11.11 14.76 -14.34
C PRO A 130 -11.99 15.07 -13.12
N GLU A 131 -13.29 14.85 -13.25
CA GLU A 131 -14.29 15.06 -12.20
C GLU A 131 -14.21 14.08 -11.03
N SER A 132 -13.54 12.94 -11.24
CA SER A 132 -13.40 11.87 -10.23
C SER A 132 -12.08 11.94 -9.44
N VAL A 133 -11.19 12.87 -9.77
CA VAL A 133 -9.89 12.99 -9.08
C VAL A 133 -10.05 13.75 -7.77
N PRO A 134 -9.79 13.14 -6.60
CA PRO A 134 -9.88 13.83 -5.32
C PRO A 134 -9.02 15.09 -5.28
N ILE A 135 -9.53 16.14 -4.62
CA ILE A 135 -8.89 17.47 -4.53
C ILE A 135 -7.44 17.39 -4.03
N GLY A 136 -7.13 16.49 -3.09
CA GLY A 136 -5.77 16.28 -2.60
C GLY A 136 -4.78 15.88 -3.69
N PHE A 137 -5.21 15.02 -4.64
CA PHE A 137 -4.37 14.64 -5.79
C PHE A 137 -4.23 15.76 -6.81
N GLN A 138 -5.25 16.61 -6.97
CA GLN A 138 -5.17 17.77 -7.85
C GLN A 138 -4.17 18.80 -7.29
N LEU A 139 -4.23 19.09 -5.99
CA LEU A 139 -3.30 19.99 -5.29
C LEU A 139 -1.85 19.45 -5.33
N ALA A 140 -1.64 18.15 -5.15
CA ALA A 140 -0.32 17.54 -5.23
C ALA A 140 0.33 17.63 -6.62
N ARG A 141 -0.44 17.90 -7.68
CA ARG A 141 0.09 18.14 -9.03
C ARG A 141 0.62 19.58 -9.23
N MET A 142 0.28 20.50 -8.33
CA MET A 142 0.77 21.88 -8.39
C MET A 142 2.18 21.96 -7.77
N PRO A 143 3.24 22.33 -8.52
CA PRO A 143 4.63 22.26 -8.06
C PRO A 143 4.86 22.99 -6.73
N ILE A 144 4.37 24.22 -6.60
CA ILE A 144 4.53 25.04 -5.41
C ILE A 144 3.84 24.40 -4.19
N VAL A 145 2.63 23.86 -4.38
CA VAL A 145 1.87 23.22 -3.30
C VAL A 145 2.56 21.94 -2.85
N ARG A 146 3.03 21.13 -3.79
CA ARG A 146 3.80 19.93 -3.53
C ARG A 146 5.05 20.25 -2.70
N ASP A 147 5.82 21.27 -3.10
CA ASP A 147 7.06 21.64 -2.43
C ASP A 147 6.82 22.18 -1.02
N VAL A 148 5.69 22.80 -0.75
CA VAL A 148 5.30 23.21 0.61
C VAL A 148 4.82 22.02 1.43
N MET A 149 4.02 21.12 0.84
CA MET A 149 3.43 19.97 1.54
C MET A 149 4.48 18.95 2.02
N GLN A 150 5.66 18.91 1.41
CA GLN A 150 6.74 18.05 1.92
C GLN A 150 7.26 18.52 3.30
N TYR A 151 7.08 19.79 3.66
CA TYR A 151 7.49 20.35 4.96
C TYR A 151 6.33 20.52 5.93
N VAL A 152 5.15 20.87 5.42
CA VAL A 152 3.97 21.17 6.24
C VAL A 152 2.79 20.34 5.77
N LEU A 153 2.32 19.42 6.63
CA LEU A 153 1.12 18.61 6.39
C LEU A 153 0.09 18.92 7.48
N PRO A 154 -0.93 19.75 7.21
CA PRO A 154 -1.98 20.01 8.20
C PRO A 154 -2.80 18.75 8.48
N ARG A 155 -2.96 18.39 9.76
CA ARG A 155 -3.78 17.23 10.18
C ARG A 155 -5.21 17.29 9.64
N GLY A 156 -5.80 18.50 9.56
CA GLY A 156 -7.14 18.70 9.00
C GLY A 156 -7.25 18.31 7.53
N LEU A 157 -6.18 18.48 6.73
CA LEU A 157 -6.13 18.04 5.35
C LEU A 157 -6.16 16.49 5.26
N VAL A 158 -5.39 15.82 6.12
CA VAL A 158 -5.40 14.35 6.22
C VAL A 158 -6.79 13.86 6.63
N GLN A 159 -7.40 14.47 7.65
CA GLN A 159 -8.75 14.14 8.10
C GLN A 159 -9.79 14.28 6.98
N SER A 160 -9.75 15.38 6.24
CA SER A 160 -10.65 15.60 5.10
C SER A 160 -10.44 14.55 4.01
N SER A 161 -9.18 14.25 3.68
CA SER A 161 -8.83 13.24 2.67
C SER A 161 -9.31 11.84 3.08
N VAL A 162 -9.10 11.45 4.34
CA VAL A 162 -9.56 10.15 4.84
C VAL A 162 -11.09 10.06 4.81
N ARG A 163 -11.80 11.11 5.23
CA ARG A 163 -13.28 11.14 5.17
C ARG A 163 -13.82 11.00 3.75
N ASN A 164 -13.13 11.58 2.77
CA ASN A 164 -13.57 11.53 1.36
C ASN A 164 -13.41 10.15 0.71
N VAL A 165 -12.52 9.31 1.23
CA VAL A 165 -12.29 7.96 0.67
C VAL A 165 -13.04 6.86 1.43
N TYR A 166 -13.60 7.17 2.59
CA TYR A 166 -14.44 6.23 3.33
C TYR A 166 -15.90 6.35 2.88
N GLY A 167 -16.50 5.24 2.48
CA GLY A 167 -17.91 5.20 2.06
C GLY A 167 -18.88 5.57 3.20
N ASP A 168 -18.46 5.36 4.45
CA ASP A 168 -19.19 5.78 5.65
C ASP A 168 -18.28 6.66 6.52
N PRO A 169 -18.47 8.00 6.51
CA PRO A 169 -17.67 8.93 7.30
C PRO A 169 -17.72 8.68 8.82
N ALA A 170 -18.77 8.01 9.34
CA ALA A 170 -18.88 7.69 10.75
C ALA A 170 -17.82 6.67 11.21
N LYS A 171 -17.23 5.92 10.29
CA LYS A 171 -16.13 4.99 10.55
C LYS A 171 -14.76 5.66 10.66
N VAL A 172 -14.69 6.96 10.35
CA VAL A 172 -13.43 7.73 10.43
C VAL A 172 -13.27 8.26 11.84
N THR A 173 -12.60 7.48 12.68
CA THR A 173 -12.30 7.86 14.08
C THR A 173 -11.08 8.78 14.15
N PRO A 174 -10.91 9.54 15.26
CA PRO A 174 -9.69 10.32 15.48
C PRO A 174 -8.40 9.49 15.42
N GLU A 175 -8.40 8.29 15.98
CA GLU A 175 -7.26 7.36 16.01
C GLU A 175 -6.89 6.88 14.59
N LEU A 176 -7.90 6.68 13.75
CA LEU A 176 -7.67 6.36 12.33
C LEU A 176 -6.98 7.53 11.63
N VAL A 177 -7.45 8.75 11.83
CA VAL A 177 -6.83 9.96 11.26
C VAL A 177 -5.40 10.12 11.76
N ASP A 178 -5.16 9.95 13.06
CA ASP A 178 -3.83 10.05 13.67
C ASP A 178 -2.88 9.02 13.06
N ARG A 179 -3.31 7.79 12.85
CA ARG A 179 -2.49 6.76 12.18
C ARG A 179 -2.07 7.20 10.77
N TYR A 180 -2.99 7.70 9.95
CA TYR A 180 -2.67 8.20 8.61
C TYR A 180 -1.72 9.40 8.68
N TYR A 181 -1.95 10.30 9.61
CA TYR A 181 -1.13 11.48 9.81
C TYR A 181 0.29 11.11 10.23
N ASP A 182 0.45 10.32 11.30
CA ASP A 182 1.76 9.93 11.84
C ASP A 182 2.60 9.16 10.83
N LEU A 183 2.01 8.22 10.11
CA LEU A 183 2.71 7.46 9.06
C LEU A 183 3.12 8.35 7.88
N SER A 184 2.34 9.39 7.59
CA SER A 184 2.70 10.38 6.55
C SER A 184 3.82 11.31 6.99
N LEU A 185 4.04 11.50 8.30
CA LEU A 185 5.13 12.32 8.84
C LEU A 185 6.49 11.62 8.83
N ARG A 186 6.55 10.31 8.58
CA ARG A 186 7.82 9.59 8.49
C ARG A 186 8.74 10.26 7.44
N ALA A 187 10.01 10.43 7.81
CA ALA A 187 11.00 11.04 6.92
C ALA A 187 11.07 10.28 5.58
N GLY A 188 10.96 11.01 4.47
CA GLY A 188 10.99 10.49 3.12
C GLY A 188 9.63 10.08 2.53
N ASN A 189 8.58 9.93 3.32
CA ASN A 189 7.24 9.55 2.79
C ASN A 189 6.53 10.71 2.05
N ARG A 190 7.07 11.91 2.07
CA ARG A 190 6.50 13.11 1.43
C ARG A 190 7.38 13.70 0.33
N GLN A 191 8.41 12.97 -0.08
CA GLN A 191 9.35 13.39 -1.15
C GLN A 191 8.87 12.95 -2.53
#